data_f81d1136d3c584bfc2a5bea8d3725b33
#
_entry.id   f81d1136d3c584bfc2a5bea8d3725b33
#
_cell.length_a   1.000
_cell.length_b   1.000
_cell.length_c   1.000
_cell.angle_alpha   90.00
_cell.angle_beta   90.00
_cell.angle_gamma   90.00
#
_symmetry.space_group_name_H-M   'P 1'
#
loop_
_entity.id
_entity.type
_entity.pdbx_description
1 polymer ?
#
loop_
_entity_poly.entity_id
_entity_poly.type
_entity_poly.pdbx_seq_one_letter_code
_entity_poly.pdbx_strand_id
1 'polypeptide(L)'
;MVIEWLKFTVDSESREQFIQKDEAIWTANLATYPGFLGKEVWIEPNAPDKVIFTIRWQTRQQWKSIPVKDLTAIEKNFSKVMREMDIKYKMIESKEFQIRKFPNKQ
;
A
#
# COMPACT_ATOMS: atom_id res chain seq x y z
N MET A 1 -10.37 6.74 -12.54
CA MET A 1 -9.55 5.77 -11.82
C MET A 1 -8.23 6.41 -11.42
N VAL A 2 -7.86 6.28 -10.17
CA VAL A 2 -6.64 6.88 -9.63
C VAL A 2 -5.77 5.82 -8.99
N ILE A 3 -4.49 6.12 -8.89
CA ILE A 3 -3.48 5.25 -8.32
C ILE A 3 -2.86 5.94 -7.12
N GLU A 4 -2.88 5.24 -6.00
CA GLU A 4 -2.09 5.60 -4.82
C GLU A 4 -0.80 4.79 -4.90
N TRP A 5 0.34 5.48 -4.98
CA TRP A 5 1.64 4.85 -5.20
C TRP A 5 2.55 5.16 -4.02
N LEU A 6 3.03 4.11 -3.36
CA LEU A 6 3.82 4.25 -2.13
C LEU A 6 5.09 3.44 -2.26
N LYS A 7 6.22 4.04 -1.91
CA LYS A 7 7.51 3.36 -1.91
C LYS A 7 8.07 3.33 -0.50
N PHE A 8 8.51 2.13 -0.08
CA PHE A 8 9.06 1.91 1.25
C PHE A 8 10.48 1.36 1.16
N THR A 9 11.26 1.67 2.17
CA THR A 9 12.49 0.95 2.44
C THR A 9 12.25 0.04 3.64
N VAL A 10 12.78 -1.18 3.57
CA VAL A 10 12.67 -2.17 4.63
C VAL A 10 13.89 -3.07 4.54
N ASP A 11 14.37 -3.60 5.67
CA ASP A 11 15.49 -4.53 5.64
C ASP A 11 15.20 -5.66 4.66
N SER A 12 16.17 -5.96 3.78
CA SER A 12 15.97 -6.94 2.72
C SER A 12 15.57 -8.31 3.25
N GLU A 13 16.07 -8.69 4.42
CA GLU A 13 15.76 -9.96 5.06
C GLU A 13 14.32 -10.02 5.57
N SER A 14 13.71 -8.87 5.80
CA SER A 14 12.35 -8.77 6.34
C SER A 14 11.32 -8.37 5.30
N ARG A 15 11.72 -8.17 4.05
CA ARG A 15 10.83 -7.63 3.02
C ARG A 15 9.60 -8.51 2.81
N GLU A 16 9.78 -9.82 2.71
CA GLU A 16 8.65 -10.72 2.48
C GLU A 16 7.67 -10.74 3.65
N GLN A 17 8.16 -10.71 4.87
CA GLN A 17 7.30 -10.61 6.05
C GLN A 17 6.54 -9.30 6.08
N PHE A 18 7.21 -8.21 5.73
CA PHE A 18 6.59 -6.89 5.63
C PHE A 18 5.44 -6.91 4.61
N ILE A 19 5.67 -7.48 3.43
CA ILE A 19 4.66 -7.59 2.39
C ILE A 19 3.47 -8.43 2.86
N GLN A 20 3.73 -9.57 3.50
CA GLN A 20 2.66 -10.44 4.00
C GLN A 20 1.82 -9.76 5.07
N LYS A 21 2.45 -9.05 6.00
CA LYS A 21 1.72 -8.34 7.06
C LYS A 21 0.96 -7.14 6.53
N ASP A 22 1.52 -6.46 5.54
CA ASP A 22 0.81 -5.38 4.87
C ASP A 22 -0.47 -5.89 4.22
N GLU A 23 -0.40 -7.03 3.55
CA GLU A 23 -1.59 -7.62 2.93
C GLU A 23 -2.63 -8.00 3.97
N ALA A 24 -2.22 -8.62 5.06
CA ALA A 24 -3.14 -9.07 6.10
C ALA A 24 -3.79 -7.91 6.87
N ILE A 25 -3.11 -6.80 7.01
CA ILE A 25 -3.57 -5.68 7.83
C ILE A 25 -4.06 -4.52 6.95
N TRP A 26 -3.20 -3.95 6.10
CA TRP A 26 -3.58 -2.80 5.29
C TRP A 26 -4.53 -3.18 4.15
N THR A 27 -4.12 -4.12 3.31
CA THR A 27 -4.90 -4.48 2.13
C THR A 27 -6.27 -5.02 2.50
N ALA A 28 -6.33 -5.91 3.49
CA ALA A 28 -7.59 -6.49 3.95
C ALA A 28 -8.56 -5.43 4.44
N ASN A 29 -8.07 -4.42 5.16
CA ASN A 29 -8.91 -3.32 5.63
C ASN A 29 -9.32 -2.38 4.50
N LEU A 30 -8.39 -1.98 3.63
CA LEU A 30 -8.70 -1.10 2.51
C LEU A 30 -9.74 -1.72 1.58
N ALA A 31 -9.71 -3.03 1.42
CA ALA A 31 -10.64 -3.74 0.54
C ALA A 31 -12.09 -3.65 1.00
N THR A 32 -12.35 -3.24 2.23
CA THR A 32 -13.72 -3.06 2.74
C THR A 32 -14.33 -1.72 2.38
N TYR A 33 -13.55 -0.79 1.84
CA TYR A 33 -14.04 0.55 1.53
C TYR A 33 -14.51 0.66 0.08
N PRO A 34 -15.56 1.45 -0.16
CA PRO A 34 -16.04 1.66 -1.53
C PRO A 34 -14.96 2.24 -2.43
N GLY A 35 -14.89 1.74 -3.64
CA GLY A 35 -13.96 2.25 -4.65
C GLY A 35 -12.62 1.54 -4.70
N PHE A 36 -12.32 0.66 -3.73
CA PHE A 36 -11.09 -0.13 -3.78
C PHE A 36 -11.18 -1.11 -4.96
N LEU A 37 -10.19 -1.04 -5.87
CA LEU A 37 -10.16 -1.89 -7.06
C LEU A 37 -9.07 -2.95 -7.03
N GLY A 38 -8.10 -2.80 -6.13
CA GLY A 38 -7.04 -3.78 -6.02
C GLY A 38 -5.72 -3.14 -5.63
N LYS A 39 -4.77 -3.99 -5.30
CA LYS A 39 -3.43 -3.56 -4.89
C LYS A 39 -2.40 -4.51 -5.48
N GLU A 40 -1.36 -3.94 -6.05
CA GLU A 40 -0.22 -4.69 -6.55
C GLU A 40 1.00 -4.36 -5.71
N VAL A 41 1.88 -5.33 -5.58
CA VAL A 41 3.17 -5.17 -4.92
C VAL A 41 4.24 -5.26 -5.99
N TRP A 42 5.02 -4.21 -6.13
CA TRP A 42 6.09 -4.14 -7.12
C TRP A 42 7.43 -4.14 -6.42
N ILE A 43 8.40 -4.82 -7.02
CA ILE A 43 9.77 -4.80 -6.53
C ILE A 43 10.72 -4.46 -7.67
N GLU A 44 11.81 -3.80 -7.31
CA GLU A 44 12.90 -3.55 -8.24
C GLU A 44 13.92 -4.68 -8.04
N PRO A 45 14.23 -5.49 -9.07
CA PRO A 45 15.11 -6.65 -8.89
C PRO A 45 16.49 -6.32 -8.31
N ASN A 46 16.99 -5.10 -8.56
CA ASN A 46 18.30 -4.68 -8.09
C ASN A 46 18.24 -3.86 -6.80
N ALA A 47 17.08 -3.79 -6.14
CA ALA A 47 16.89 -3.05 -4.91
C ALA A 47 16.15 -3.91 -3.89
N PRO A 48 16.85 -4.87 -3.25
CA PRO A 48 16.20 -5.86 -2.37
C PRO A 48 15.60 -5.27 -1.10
N ASP A 49 15.95 -4.02 -0.76
CA ASP A 49 15.41 -3.32 0.40
C ASP A 49 14.28 -2.36 0.06
N LYS A 50 13.75 -2.43 -1.15
CA LYS A 50 12.65 -1.56 -1.58
C LYS A 50 11.41 -2.36 -1.89
N VAL A 51 10.24 -1.74 -1.62
CA VAL A 51 8.96 -2.30 -2.01
C VAL A 51 8.05 -1.16 -2.42
N ILE A 52 7.26 -1.39 -3.46
CA ILE A 52 6.32 -0.41 -3.98
C ILE A 52 4.92 -1.01 -3.88
N PHE A 53 3.99 -0.26 -3.30
CA PHE A 53 2.58 -0.61 -3.31
C PHE A 53 1.85 0.27 -4.30
N THR A 54 1.06 -0.33 -5.17
CA THR A 54 0.25 0.37 -6.15
C THR A 54 -1.21 0.02 -5.88
N ILE A 55 -1.96 0.99 -5.40
CA ILE A 55 -3.35 0.78 -4.98
C ILE A 55 -4.26 1.51 -5.96
N ARG A 56 -5.23 0.79 -6.51
CA ARG A 56 -6.17 1.34 -7.48
C ARG A 56 -7.49 1.69 -6.81
N TRP A 57 -7.96 2.92 -7.06
CA TRP A 57 -9.23 3.40 -6.56
C TRP A 57 -10.10 3.83 -7.74
N GLN A 58 -11.38 3.54 -7.68
CA GLN A 58 -12.31 3.90 -8.75
C GLN A 58 -12.37 5.42 -8.93
N THR A 59 -12.46 6.16 -7.81
CA THR A 59 -12.42 7.61 -7.81
C THR A 59 -11.52 8.11 -6.68
N ARG A 60 -10.97 9.30 -6.88
CA ARG A 60 -10.20 9.97 -5.82
C ARG A 60 -11.08 10.30 -4.63
N GLN A 61 -12.34 10.66 -4.87
CA GLN A 61 -13.28 11.00 -3.80
C GLN A 61 -13.49 9.81 -2.87
N GLN A 62 -13.67 8.62 -3.42
CA GLN A 62 -13.85 7.41 -2.61
C GLN A 62 -12.60 7.13 -1.77
N TRP A 63 -11.43 7.22 -2.38
CA TRP A 63 -10.18 7.05 -1.65
C TRP A 63 -10.06 8.06 -0.49
N LYS A 64 -10.29 9.33 -0.79
CA LYS A 64 -10.13 10.40 0.21
C LYS A 64 -11.27 10.46 1.23
N SER A 65 -12.32 9.66 1.04
CA SER A 65 -13.44 9.58 1.98
C SER A 65 -13.20 8.60 3.12
N ILE A 66 -12.10 7.85 3.10
CA ILE A 66 -11.80 6.95 4.21
C ILE A 66 -11.53 7.79 5.45
N PRO A 67 -12.26 7.55 6.57
CA PRO A 67 -12.06 8.35 7.78
C PRO A 67 -10.62 8.27 8.28
N VAL A 68 -10.07 9.42 8.64
CA VAL A 68 -8.69 9.49 9.16
C VAL A 68 -8.51 8.63 10.39
N LYS A 69 -9.52 8.56 11.27
CA LYS A 69 -9.45 7.71 12.46
C LYS A 69 -9.27 6.24 12.11
N ASP A 70 -9.86 5.79 10.99
CA ASP A 70 -9.72 4.40 10.55
C ASP A 70 -8.31 4.15 10.04
N LEU A 71 -7.79 5.06 9.22
CA LEU A 71 -6.42 4.96 8.72
C LEU A 71 -5.41 4.97 9.86
N THR A 72 -5.63 5.81 10.85
CA THR A 72 -4.77 5.90 12.03
C THR A 72 -4.80 4.60 12.82
N ALA A 73 -5.98 4.00 12.98
CA ALA A 73 -6.12 2.74 13.70
C ALA A 73 -5.41 1.59 12.97
N ILE A 74 -5.53 1.54 11.65
CA ILE A 74 -4.87 0.51 10.84
C ILE A 74 -3.34 0.66 10.95
N GLU A 75 -2.83 1.89 10.81
CA GLU A 75 -1.39 2.13 10.91
C GLU A 75 -0.87 1.82 12.30
N LYS A 76 -1.62 2.16 13.33
CA LYS A 76 -1.21 1.87 14.71
C LYS A 76 -1.07 0.36 14.93
N ASN A 77 -2.01 -0.41 14.41
CA ASN A 77 -1.96 -1.86 14.49
C ASN A 77 -0.78 -2.42 13.69
N PHE A 78 -0.60 -1.95 12.46
CA PHE A 78 0.50 -2.38 11.60
C PHE A 78 1.87 -2.07 12.24
N SER A 79 2.04 -0.86 12.72
CA SER A 79 3.25 -0.41 13.40
C SER A 79 3.56 -1.26 14.62
N LYS A 80 2.53 -1.62 15.40
CA LYS A 80 2.71 -2.50 16.57
C LYS A 80 3.24 -3.87 16.15
N VAL A 81 2.63 -4.47 15.10
CA VAL A 81 3.06 -5.78 14.61
C VAL A 81 4.51 -5.72 14.11
N MET A 82 4.87 -4.65 13.41
CA MET A 82 6.24 -4.48 12.93
C MET A 82 7.23 -4.39 14.08
N ARG A 83 6.89 -3.66 15.15
CA ARG A 83 7.76 -3.58 16.34
C ARG A 83 7.90 -4.94 17.00
N GLU A 84 6.82 -5.70 17.11
CA GLU A 84 6.86 -7.04 17.73
C GLU A 84 7.72 -8.01 16.92
N MET A 85 7.78 -7.82 15.62
CA MET A 85 8.61 -8.63 14.72
C MET A 85 10.00 -8.06 14.50
N ASP A 86 10.32 -6.93 15.11
CA ASP A 86 11.58 -6.20 14.93
C ASP A 86 11.85 -5.88 13.46
N ILE A 87 10.81 -5.47 12.75
CA ILE A 87 10.91 -5.06 11.33
C ILE A 87 10.88 -3.54 11.26
N LYS A 88 11.95 -2.96 10.73
CA LYS A 88 12.04 -1.52 10.51
C LYS A 88 11.65 -1.20 9.08
N TYR A 89 10.81 -0.20 8.92
CA TYR A 89 10.34 0.23 7.61
C TYR A 89 10.14 1.74 7.61
N LYS A 90 10.21 2.31 6.43
CA LYS A 90 10.01 3.75 6.26
C LYS A 90 9.43 4.02 4.89
N MET A 91 8.36 4.80 4.84
CA MET A 91 7.86 5.30 3.57
C MET A 91 8.80 6.40 3.09
N ILE A 92 9.38 6.23 1.92
CA ILE A 92 10.34 7.18 1.36
C ILE A 92 9.75 8.00 0.22
N GLU A 93 8.61 7.56 -0.34
CA GLU A 93 7.98 8.29 -1.43
C GLU A 93 6.49 7.97 -1.47
N SER A 94 5.68 8.98 -1.74
CA SER A 94 4.24 8.84 -1.90
C SER A 94 3.80 9.71 -3.06
N LYS A 95 3.08 9.12 -4.00
CA LYS A 95 2.61 9.80 -5.20
C LYS A 95 1.18 9.42 -5.51
N GLU A 96 0.53 10.27 -6.25
CA GLU A 96 -0.82 10.04 -6.72
C GLU A 96 -0.82 10.19 -8.24
N PHE A 97 -1.44 9.23 -8.93
CA PHE A 97 -1.55 9.28 -10.39
C PHE A 97 -3.00 9.13 -10.79
N GLN A 98 -3.37 9.80 -11.86
CA GLN A 98 -4.67 9.60 -12.49
C GLN A 98 -4.46 8.80 -13.77
N ILE A 99 -5.26 7.76 -13.97
CA ILE A 99 -5.18 7.00 -15.22
C ILE A 99 -5.89 7.83 -16.29
N ARG A 100 -5.10 8.36 -17.22
CA ARG A 100 -5.56 9.22 -18.29
C ARG A 100 -6.19 8.42 -19.42
N LYS A 101 -5.62 7.26 -19.70
CA LYS A 101 -6.05 6.42 -20.80
C LYS A 101 -5.82 4.96 -20.41
N PHE A 102 -6.89 4.18 -20.52
CA PHE A 102 -6.82 2.75 -20.24
C PHE A 102 -6.91 2.01 -21.57
N PRO A 103 -5.96 1.12 -21.89
CA PRO A 103 -6.00 0.43 -23.19
C PRO A 103 -7.22 -0.48 -23.26
N ASN A 104 -7.89 -0.44 -24.40
CA ASN A 104 -9.00 -1.34 -24.68
C ASN A 104 -8.44 -2.69 -25.13
N LYS A 105 -9.06 -3.75 -24.63
CA LYS A 105 -8.85 -5.07 -25.19
C LYS A 105 -9.74 -5.24 -26.40
N GLN A 106 -9.15 -5.57 -27.49
CA GLN A 106 -9.88 -5.82 -28.72
C GLN A 106 -9.87 -7.30 -29.03
#